data_d7a5d215cc33a59659c86ca03b919ebf
#
_entry.id   d7a5d215cc33a59659c86ca03b919ebf
#
_cell.length_a   1.000
_cell.length_b   1.000
_cell.length_c   1.000
_cell.angle_alpha   90.00
_cell.angle_beta   90.00
_cell.angle_gamma   90.00
#
_symmetry.space_group_name_H-M   'P 1'
#
loop_
_entity.id
_entity.type
_entity.pdbx_description
1 polymer ?
#
loop_
_entity_poly.entity_id
_entity_poly.type
_entity_poly.pdbx_seq_one_letter_code
_entity_poly.pdbx_strand_id
1 'polypeptide(L)'
;MKNNIVYSICFLLAGILLCSCEKDLSLFPQDKYSEPTFFQSAGQFELFANQFYFSLPSSGAGLDVRADILVDWSENTISNGSYSPEPNSDQWKSPYINIRNTTYLLEKAILVPDLAEQISEYVGEAHFFRAFAYFELLRYY
;
A
#
# COMPACT_ATOMS: atom_id res chain seq x y z
N MET A 1 11.92 61.42 27.31
CA MET A 1 11.63 61.19 25.89
C MET A 1 12.51 60.12 25.23
N LYS A 2 13.81 60.07 25.53
CA LYS A 2 14.76 59.13 24.92
C LYS A 2 14.45 57.65 25.21
N ASN A 3 14.02 57.31 26.46
CA ASN A 3 13.71 55.94 26.86
C ASN A 3 12.42 55.38 26.19
N ASN A 4 11.42 56.21 25.95
CA ASN A 4 10.17 55.75 25.34
C ASN A 4 10.37 55.35 23.86
N ILE A 5 11.31 56.00 23.18
CA ILE A 5 11.66 55.66 21.79
C ILE A 5 12.36 54.28 21.75
N VAL A 6 13.22 53.98 22.71
CA VAL A 6 13.93 52.70 22.80
C VAL A 6 12.94 51.56 23.05
N TYR A 7 11.99 51.73 23.98
CA TYR A 7 10.94 50.71 24.23
C TYR A 7 10.04 50.50 23.00
N SER A 8 9.70 51.56 22.28
CA SER A 8 8.89 51.45 21.04
C SER A 8 9.63 50.68 19.94
N ILE A 9 10.94 50.92 19.78
CA ILE A 9 11.77 50.19 18.81
C ILE A 9 11.92 48.70 19.21
N CYS A 10 12.16 48.39 20.49
CA CYS A 10 12.24 47.00 20.98
C CYS A 10 10.92 46.25 20.80
N PHE A 11 9.77 46.90 21.00
CA PHE A 11 8.46 46.31 20.79
C PHE A 11 8.19 46.01 19.32
N LEU A 12 8.60 46.90 18.42
CA LEU A 12 8.48 46.74 16.99
C LEU A 12 9.40 45.62 16.46
N LEU A 13 10.63 45.53 16.99
CA LEU A 13 11.57 44.43 16.65
C LEU A 13 11.07 43.06 17.17
N ALA A 14 10.50 43.00 18.36
CA ALA A 14 9.89 41.80 18.91
C ALA A 14 8.70 41.30 18.09
N GLY A 15 7.87 42.21 17.55
CA GLY A 15 6.76 41.89 16.66
C GLY A 15 7.20 41.28 15.33
N ILE A 16 8.32 41.70 14.78
CA ILE A 16 8.88 41.18 13.52
C ILE A 16 9.42 39.73 13.71
N LEU A 17 9.97 39.42 14.89
CA LEU A 17 10.51 38.10 15.20
C LEU A 17 9.43 37.02 15.41
N LEU A 18 8.16 37.41 15.62
CA LEU A 18 7.03 36.51 15.76
C LEU A 18 6.37 36.12 14.45
N CYS A 19 6.72 36.72 13.31
CA CYS A 19 6.34 36.29 11.97
C CYS A 19 7.23 35.09 11.54
N SER A 20 7.11 33.96 12.23
CA SER A 20 7.73 32.71 11.80
C SER A 20 6.91 32.14 10.65
N CYS A 21 7.55 31.96 9.50
CA CYS A 21 6.93 31.33 8.33
C CYS A 21 6.65 29.85 8.60
N GLU A 22 5.39 29.47 8.80
CA GLU A 22 4.94 28.06 8.92
C GLU A 22 5.03 27.28 7.60
N LYS A 23 5.29 27.95 6.50
CA LYS A 23 5.13 27.38 5.15
C LYS A 23 6.22 26.41 4.71
N ASP A 24 7.38 26.39 5.37
CA ASP A 24 8.54 25.59 4.94
C ASP A 24 8.67 24.23 5.61
N LEU A 25 7.83 23.90 6.58
CA LEU A 25 7.93 22.65 7.34
C LEU A 25 7.18 21.46 6.71
N SER A 26 6.39 21.69 5.68
CA SER A 26 5.62 20.65 4.97
C SER A 26 6.11 20.40 3.54
N LEU A 27 7.43 20.41 3.34
CA LEU A 27 8.05 20.04 2.07
C LEU A 27 7.93 18.52 1.87
N PHE A 28 7.03 18.12 0.97
CA PHE A 28 7.01 16.75 0.49
C PHE A 28 8.23 16.47 -0.39
N PRO A 29 8.90 15.32 -0.26
CA PRO A 29 9.99 14.93 -1.13
C PRO A 29 9.52 14.96 -2.61
N GLN A 30 10.20 15.72 -3.46
CA GLN A 30 9.86 15.79 -4.88
C GLN A 30 10.37 14.60 -5.69
N ASP A 31 11.28 13.83 -5.13
CA ASP A 31 11.91 12.65 -5.70
C ASP A 31 11.19 11.33 -5.35
N LYS A 32 10.15 11.38 -4.52
CA LYS A 32 9.38 10.21 -4.10
C LYS A 32 7.88 10.52 -4.16
N TYR A 33 7.12 9.55 -4.59
CA TYR A 33 5.67 9.61 -4.47
C TYR A 33 5.29 9.64 -3.00
N SER A 34 4.60 10.70 -2.59
CA SER A 34 4.03 10.84 -1.25
C SER A 34 2.53 10.63 -1.30
N GLU A 35 1.95 10.17 -0.21
CA GLU A 35 0.51 9.86 -0.14
C GLU A 35 -0.41 11.01 -0.63
N PRO A 36 -0.13 12.30 -0.35
CA PRO A 36 -0.98 13.39 -0.83
C PRO A 36 -0.86 13.67 -2.33
N THR A 37 0.20 13.21 -2.99
CA THR A 37 0.48 13.50 -4.42
C THR A 37 0.23 12.32 -5.34
N PHE A 38 -0.02 11.14 -4.79
CA PHE A 38 -0.35 9.93 -5.53
C PHE A 38 -1.87 9.76 -5.63
N PHE A 39 -2.36 9.03 -6.60
CA PHE A 39 -3.79 8.85 -6.92
C PHE A 39 -4.51 10.10 -7.43
N GLN A 40 -3.81 10.95 -8.17
CA GLN A 40 -4.36 12.16 -8.79
C GLN A 40 -4.71 11.97 -10.28
N SER A 41 -4.37 10.84 -10.88
CA SER A 41 -4.64 10.53 -12.30
C SER A 41 -4.87 9.04 -12.50
N ALA A 42 -5.60 8.67 -13.58
CA ALA A 42 -5.88 7.28 -13.93
C ALA A 42 -4.60 6.44 -14.09
N GLY A 43 -3.54 7.01 -14.69
CA GLY A 43 -2.25 6.31 -14.84
C GLY A 43 -1.55 5.96 -13.52
N GLN A 44 -1.82 6.72 -12.43
CA GLN A 44 -1.31 6.36 -11.12
C GLN A 44 -2.09 5.20 -10.48
N PHE A 45 -3.39 5.10 -10.75
CA PHE A 45 -4.20 3.93 -10.38
C PHE A 45 -3.74 2.68 -11.14
N GLU A 46 -3.50 2.79 -12.45
CA GLU A 46 -2.91 1.74 -13.27
C GLU A 46 -1.58 1.26 -12.71
N LEU A 47 -0.65 2.18 -12.46
CA LEU A 47 0.67 1.86 -11.91
C LEU A 47 0.56 1.11 -10.58
N PHE A 48 -0.38 1.51 -9.72
CA PHE A 48 -0.61 0.85 -8.45
C PHE A 48 -1.28 -0.52 -8.61
N ALA A 49 -2.25 -0.66 -9.54
CA ALA A 49 -2.95 -1.91 -9.81
C ALA A 49 -2.02 -2.98 -10.40
N ASN A 50 -1.07 -2.59 -11.24
CA ASN A 50 -0.10 -3.49 -11.86
C ASN A 50 0.69 -4.35 -10.84
N GLN A 51 0.89 -3.87 -9.61
CA GLN A 51 1.55 -4.66 -8.58
C GLN A 51 0.75 -5.91 -8.16
N PHE A 52 -0.57 -5.91 -8.33
CA PHE A 52 -1.41 -7.04 -7.91
C PHE A 52 -1.15 -8.30 -8.73
N TYR A 53 -0.72 -8.15 -9.97
CA TYR A 53 -0.40 -9.25 -10.88
C TYR A 53 0.77 -10.11 -10.41
N PHE A 54 1.67 -9.57 -9.58
CA PHE A 54 2.74 -10.37 -8.95
C PHE A 54 2.23 -11.41 -7.95
N SER A 55 0.96 -11.30 -7.53
CA SER A 55 0.34 -12.28 -6.65
C SER A 55 -0.20 -13.51 -7.37
N LEU A 56 -0.27 -13.47 -8.69
CA LEU A 56 -0.72 -14.61 -9.47
C LEU A 56 0.29 -15.77 -9.38
N PRO A 57 -0.20 -17.02 -9.28
CA PRO A 57 0.69 -18.16 -9.21
C PRO A 57 1.50 -18.27 -10.50
N SER A 58 2.80 -18.47 -10.36
CA SER A 58 3.64 -18.86 -11.48
C SER A 58 3.30 -20.29 -11.92
N SER A 59 3.43 -20.57 -13.22
CA SER A 59 3.29 -21.93 -13.73
C SER A 59 4.34 -22.84 -13.10
N GLY A 60 3.91 -23.84 -12.33
CA GLY A 60 4.80 -24.80 -11.69
C GLY A 60 4.04 -25.94 -11.06
N ALA A 61 4.67 -27.10 -10.94
CA ALA A 61 4.12 -28.32 -10.37
C ALA A 61 3.95 -28.30 -8.84
N GLY A 62 4.12 -27.14 -8.20
CA GLY A 62 4.16 -27.02 -6.74
C GLY A 62 2.87 -27.44 -6.00
N LEU A 63 1.72 -27.42 -6.68
CA LEU A 63 0.46 -27.92 -6.10
C LEU A 63 0.30 -29.43 -6.30
N ASP A 64 0.83 -29.97 -7.39
CA ASP A 64 0.72 -31.41 -7.72
C ASP A 64 1.52 -32.27 -6.74
N VAL A 65 2.65 -31.74 -6.25
CA VAL A 65 3.47 -32.38 -5.21
C VAL A 65 2.72 -32.47 -3.85
N ARG A 66 1.80 -31.54 -3.58
CA ARG A 66 0.97 -31.51 -2.37
C ARG A 66 -0.22 -32.48 -2.46
N ALA A 67 -0.64 -32.78 -3.68
CA ALA A 67 -1.81 -33.64 -3.98
C ALA A 67 -1.46 -35.10 -4.18
N ASP A 68 -0.24 -35.53 -3.87
CA ASP A 68 0.25 -36.94 -4.03
C ASP A 68 0.22 -37.44 -5.50
N ILE A 69 0.13 -36.53 -6.46
CA ILE A 69 0.12 -36.85 -7.88
C ILE A 69 1.55 -36.87 -8.45
N LEU A 70 2.42 -36.05 -7.87
CA LEU A 70 3.82 -35.92 -8.27
C LEU A 70 4.73 -36.04 -7.04
N VAL A 71 5.82 -36.77 -7.17
CA VAL A 71 6.85 -36.88 -6.12
C VAL A 71 8.05 -36.03 -6.55
N ASP A 72 8.47 -35.12 -5.69
CA ASP A 72 9.69 -34.35 -5.86
C ASP A 72 10.89 -35.06 -5.19
N TRP A 73 12.09 -34.50 -5.34
CA TRP A 73 13.34 -34.99 -4.73
C TRP A 73 13.30 -35.08 -3.20
N SER A 74 12.44 -34.26 -2.56
CA SER A 74 12.18 -34.30 -1.12
C SER A 74 10.72 -34.59 -0.83
N GLU A 75 10.45 -35.32 0.26
CA GLU A 75 9.09 -35.57 0.72
C GLU A 75 8.36 -34.24 1.04
N ASN A 76 7.14 -34.12 0.54
CA ASN A 76 6.29 -32.98 0.87
C ASN A 76 5.62 -33.22 2.23
N THR A 77 5.79 -32.26 3.16
CA THR A 77 5.27 -32.37 4.53
C THR A 77 3.75 -32.44 4.62
N ILE A 78 3.04 -31.94 3.60
CA ILE A 78 1.57 -32.01 3.54
C ILE A 78 1.13 -33.40 3.11
N SER A 79 1.71 -33.98 2.05
CA SER A 79 1.36 -35.29 1.55
C SER A 79 1.76 -36.42 2.52
N ASN A 80 2.86 -36.26 3.28
CA ASN A 80 3.27 -37.25 4.30
C ASN A 80 2.62 -37.01 5.69
N GLY A 81 1.77 -35.96 5.83
CA GLY A 81 1.03 -35.71 7.07
C GLY A 81 1.86 -35.08 8.21
N SER A 82 3.10 -34.69 7.96
CA SER A 82 3.98 -34.10 8.99
C SER A 82 3.94 -32.56 9.04
N TYR A 83 3.06 -31.92 8.26
CA TYR A 83 2.93 -30.48 8.22
C TYR A 83 2.50 -29.90 9.56
N SER A 84 3.27 -28.93 10.06
CA SER A 84 2.92 -28.10 11.21
C SER A 84 2.87 -26.64 10.77
N PRO A 85 1.79 -25.89 11.06
CA PRO A 85 1.70 -24.48 10.70
C PRO A 85 2.81 -23.67 11.36
N GLU A 86 3.53 -22.90 10.57
CA GLU A 86 4.54 -21.97 11.09
C GLU A 86 3.91 -20.66 11.52
N PRO A 87 4.32 -20.05 12.65
CA PRO A 87 3.76 -18.79 13.14
C PRO A 87 4.02 -17.60 12.21
N ASN A 88 5.00 -17.69 11.30
CA ASN A 88 5.41 -16.66 10.35
C ASN A 88 5.39 -17.17 8.90
N SER A 89 4.34 -17.86 8.53
CA SER A 89 4.17 -18.40 7.17
C SER A 89 3.94 -17.28 6.15
N ASP A 90 4.67 -17.30 5.04
CA ASP A 90 4.44 -16.38 3.92
C ASP A 90 3.09 -16.65 3.23
N GLN A 91 2.59 -17.87 3.29
CA GLN A 91 1.25 -18.24 2.81
C GLN A 91 0.14 -17.52 3.59
N TRP A 92 0.39 -17.14 4.83
CA TRP A 92 -0.50 -16.30 5.64
C TRP A 92 -0.27 -14.82 5.38
N LYS A 93 0.98 -14.39 5.41
CA LYS A 93 1.36 -12.98 5.38
C LYS A 93 1.11 -12.31 4.03
N SER A 94 1.49 -12.97 2.92
CA SER A 94 1.42 -12.38 1.58
C SER A 94 0.00 -12.06 1.13
N PRO A 95 -1.02 -12.94 1.31
CA PRO A 95 -2.39 -12.57 0.99
C PRO A 95 -2.93 -11.38 1.79
N TYR A 96 -2.56 -11.24 3.08
CA TYR A 96 -2.98 -10.09 3.87
C TYR A 96 -2.35 -8.78 3.40
N ILE A 97 -1.11 -8.80 2.89
CA ILE A 97 -0.50 -7.64 2.25
C ILE A 97 -1.30 -7.25 0.99
N ASN A 98 -1.70 -8.22 0.18
CA ASN A 98 -2.50 -7.98 -1.02
C ASN A 98 -3.91 -7.45 -0.68
N ILE A 99 -4.57 -8.00 0.33
CA ILE A 99 -5.85 -7.50 0.84
C ILE A 99 -5.73 -6.03 1.27
N ARG A 100 -4.67 -5.70 2.00
CA ARG A 100 -4.40 -4.32 2.42
C ARG A 100 -4.19 -3.39 1.23
N ASN A 101 -3.34 -3.77 0.27
CA ASN A 101 -3.02 -2.94 -0.88
C ASN A 101 -4.25 -2.72 -1.79
N THR A 102 -5.03 -3.77 -2.05
CA THR A 102 -6.27 -3.67 -2.82
C THR A 102 -7.31 -2.82 -2.11
N THR A 103 -7.47 -2.97 -0.80
CA THR A 103 -8.37 -2.13 0.00
C THR A 103 -7.94 -0.67 -0.04
N TYR A 104 -6.62 -0.40 0.05
CA TYR A 104 -6.08 0.95 -0.03
C TYR A 104 -6.39 1.62 -1.38
N LEU A 105 -6.23 0.92 -2.52
CA LEU A 105 -6.63 1.46 -3.83
C LEU A 105 -8.12 1.80 -3.85
N LEU A 106 -8.98 0.92 -3.34
CA LEU A 106 -10.43 1.13 -3.31
C LEU A 106 -10.83 2.34 -2.44
N GLU A 107 -10.18 2.54 -1.30
CA GLU A 107 -10.38 3.70 -0.45
C GLU A 107 -9.98 5.01 -1.17
N LYS A 108 -8.86 4.98 -1.92
CA LYS A 108 -8.41 6.15 -2.69
C LYS A 108 -9.33 6.44 -3.88
N ALA A 109 -9.87 5.42 -4.54
CA ALA A 109 -10.80 5.59 -5.65
C ALA A 109 -12.09 6.35 -5.24
N ILE A 110 -12.57 6.16 -4.02
CA ILE A 110 -13.76 6.87 -3.50
C ILE A 110 -13.49 8.38 -3.36
N LEU A 111 -12.24 8.78 -3.15
CA LEU A 111 -11.87 10.18 -2.92
C LEU A 111 -11.74 11.00 -4.21
N VAL A 112 -11.78 10.36 -5.38
CA VAL A 112 -11.62 10.99 -6.70
C VAL A 112 -12.80 10.69 -7.64
N PRO A 113 -14.02 11.11 -7.31
CA PRO A 113 -15.23 10.78 -8.08
C PRO A 113 -15.16 11.27 -9.53
N ASP A 114 -14.41 12.34 -9.81
CA ASP A 114 -14.23 12.88 -11.16
C ASP A 114 -13.44 11.94 -12.09
N LEU A 115 -12.69 11.00 -11.53
CA LEU A 115 -11.95 9.99 -12.27
C LEU A 115 -12.67 8.63 -12.32
N ALA A 116 -13.85 8.50 -11.73
CA ALA A 116 -14.52 7.20 -11.50
C ALA A 116 -14.66 6.36 -12.77
N GLU A 117 -15.02 6.96 -13.89
CA GLU A 117 -15.16 6.27 -15.18
C GLU A 117 -13.80 5.79 -15.70
N GLN A 118 -12.77 6.63 -15.61
CA GLN A 118 -11.42 6.35 -16.12
C GLN A 118 -10.68 5.28 -15.31
N ILE A 119 -11.02 5.13 -14.02
CA ILE A 119 -10.36 4.18 -13.10
C ILE A 119 -11.20 2.93 -12.83
N SER A 120 -12.36 2.80 -13.48
CA SER A 120 -13.32 1.71 -13.21
C SER A 120 -12.73 0.32 -13.40
N GLU A 121 -11.84 0.14 -14.37
CA GLU A 121 -11.14 -1.13 -14.61
C GLU A 121 -10.18 -1.47 -13.46
N TYR A 122 -9.42 -0.52 -12.95
CA TYR A 122 -8.48 -0.74 -11.83
C TYR A 122 -9.20 -0.99 -10.51
N VAL A 123 -10.38 -0.41 -10.34
CA VAL A 123 -11.30 -0.72 -9.23
C VAL A 123 -11.79 -2.17 -9.36
N GLY A 124 -12.17 -2.60 -10.58
CA GLY A 124 -12.55 -3.98 -10.87
C GLY A 124 -11.42 -4.97 -10.58
N GLU A 125 -10.20 -4.67 -11.03
CA GLU A 125 -9.00 -5.46 -10.72
C GLU A 125 -8.74 -5.56 -9.21
N ALA A 126 -8.84 -4.45 -8.47
CA ALA A 126 -8.66 -4.46 -7.03
C ALA A 126 -9.69 -5.35 -6.31
N HIS A 127 -10.94 -5.35 -6.75
CA HIS A 127 -11.95 -6.28 -6.23
C HIS A 127 -11.63 -7.74 -6.55
N PHE A 128 -11.20 -8.03 -7.78
CA PHE A 128 -10.79 -9.38 -8.19
C PHE A 128 -9.60 -9.88 -7.34
N PHE A 129 -8.52 -9.11 -7.26
CA PHE A 129 -7.33 -9.52 -6.52
C PHE A 129 -7.56 -9.61 -5.01
N ARG A 130 -8.46 -8.79 -4.45
CA ARG A 130 -8.88 -8.92 -3.06
C ARG A 130 -9.62 -10.22 -2.81
N ALA A 131 -10.55 -10.59 -3.69
CA ALA A 131 -11.25 -11.86 -3.61
C ALA A 131 -10.30 -13.05 -3.80
N PHE A 132 -9.35 -12.93 -4.74
CA PHE A 132 -8.32 -13.94 -4.97
C PHE A 132 -7.42 -14.14 -3.72
N ALA A 133 -7.01 -13.06 -3.06
CA ALA A 133 -6.21 -13.15 -1.85
C ALA A 133 -6.97 -13.84 -0.69
N TYR A 134 -8.28 -13.58 -0.54
CA TYR A 134 -9.11 -14.31 0.42
C TYR A 134 -9.27 -15.79 0.05
N PHE A 135 -9.42 -16.09 -1.25
CA PHE A 135 -9.47 -17.47 -1.72
C PHE A 135 -8.17 -18.23 -1.39
N GLU A 136 -7.00 -17.60 -1.59
CA GLU A 136 -5.71 -18.20 -1.22
C GLU A 136 -5.64 -18.51 0.29
N LEU A 137 -6.10 -17.61 1.15
CA LEU A 137 -6.19 -17.88 2.60
C LEU A 137 -7.07 -19.10 2.91
N LEU A 138 -8.28 -19.15 2.32
CA LEU A 138 -9.20 -20.28 2.53
C LEU A 138 -8.66 -21.61 1.98
N ARG A 139 -7.81 -21.56 0.95
CA ARG A 139 -7.21 -22.76 0.37
C ARG A 139 -6.12 -23.37 1.25
N TYR A 140 -5.43 -22.53 2.02
CA TYR A 140 -4.30 -22.95 2.86
C TYR A 140 -4.68 -23.19 4.32
N TYR A 141 -5.77 -22.59 4.78
CA TYR A 141 -6.25 -22.63 6.17
C TYR A 141 -7.75 -22.91 6.28
#